data_3c0187c31e688e398b92a9429b76add9
#
_entry.id   3c0187c31e688e398b92a9429b76add9
#
_cell.length_a   1.000
_cell.length_b   1.000
_cell.length_c   1.000
_cell.angle_alpha   90.00
_cell.angle_beta   90.00
_cell.angle_gamma   90.00
#
_symmetry.space_group_name_H-M   'P 1'
#
loop_
_entity.id
_entity.type
_entity.pdbx_description
1 polymer ?
#
loop_
_entity_poly.entity_id
_entity_poly.type
_entity_poly.pdbx_seq_one_letter_code
_entity_poly.pdbx_strand_id
1 'polypeptide(L)'
;MNISTPKERSPKQHSPKRRPSSFFAIISRMRYIERWSLMRNSRPENLSEHALDVALIAHCLATLGNVRYGKHLNADRVALIGLYHDASEIITGDMPTPVKYANPEIRDAYHQVEDTAQETLLDTLPDDLRPVYQDILNPRKASEDADEVYTLKLVKAADKLSALIKCIDEAQAGNSEFVTAEASTRSIVIDMAQDLPEVRDFMNEFLPSYGETLDQLL
;
A
#
# COMPACT_ATOMS: atom_id res chain seq x y z
N MET A 1 32.25 -54.29 -39.14
CA MET A 1 31.88 -54.32 -37.70
C MET A 1 32.06 -52.92 -37.14
N ASN A 2 30.95 -52.18 -37.03
CA ASN A 2 30.96 -50.82 -36.48
C ASN A 2 30.61 -50.90 -35.01
N ILE A 3 31.56 -50.60 -34.12
CA ILE A 3 31.38 -50.58 -32.68
C ILE A 3 30.92 -49.13 -32.33
N SER A 4 29.63 -49.01 -32.02
CA SER A 4 29.07 -47.74 -31.50
C SER A 4 29.48 -47.57 -30.02
N THR A 5 30.19 -46.48 -29.73
CA THR A 5 30.53 -46.05 -28.38
C THR A 5 29.28 -45.54 -27.66
N PRO A 6 29.09 -45.86 -26.37
CA PRO A 6 27.94 -45.37 -25.57
C PRO A 6 28.09 -43.87 -25.30
N LYS A 7 27.05 -43.10 -25.60
CA LYS A 7 26.94 -41.68 -25.16
C LYS A 7 26.89 -41.64 -23.63
N GLU A 8 27.90 -41.03 -23.01
CA GLU A 8 27.86 -40.62 -21.62
C GLU A 8 26.66 -39.70 -21.37
N ARG A 9 25.80 -40.11 -20.44
CA ARG A 9 24.72 -39.28 -19.94
C ARG A 9 25.32 -38.23 -18.99
N SER A 10 25.26 -36.97 -19.36
CA SER A 10 25.59 -35.83 -18.48
C SER A 10 24.86 -35.96 -17.14
N PRO A 11 25.52 -35.72 -16.01
CA PRO A 11 24.88 -35.78 -14.69
C PRO A 11 23.73 -34.75 -14.63
N LYS A 12 22.54 -35.22 -14.24
CA LYS A 12 21.42 -34.38 -13.92
C LYS A 12 21.86 -33.45 -12.79
N GLN A 13 22.02 -32.17 -13.05
CA GLN A 13 22.19 -31.16 -12.03
C GLN A 13 20.95 -31.22 -11.11
N HIS A 14 21.14 -31.71 -9.90
CA HIS A 14 20.15 -31.61 -8.83
C HIS A 14 20.12 -30.13 -8.42
N SER A 15 19.08 -29.40 -8.85
CA SER A 15 18.80 -28.09 -8.29
C SER A 15 18.66 -28.25 -6.77
N PRO A 16 19.35 -27.42 -5.97
CA PRO A 16 19.21 -27.52 -4.51
C PRO A 16 17.74 -27.39 -4.14
N LYS A 17 17.23 -28.26 -3.27
CA LYS A 17 15.86 -28.18 -2.76
C LYS A 17 15.70 -26.84 -2.07
N ARG A 18 14.96 -25.91 -2.68
CA ARG A 18 14.64 -24.60 -2.09
C ARG A 18 13.84 -24.83 -0.81
N ARG A 19 14.20 -24.12 0.26
CA ARG A 19 13.39 -24.12 1.50
C ARG A 19 12.04 -23.45 1.22
N PRO A 20 10.93 -23.92 1.81
CA PRO A 20 9.66 -23.21 1.73
C PRO A 20 9.80 -21.80 2.28
N SER A 21 9.29 -20.82 1.55
CA SER A 21 9.18 -19.42 2.00
C SER A 21 7.85 -19.21 2.73
N SER A 22 7.87 -18.45 3.81
CA SER A 22 6.66 -18.06 4.55
C SER A 22 6.14 -16.69 4.16
N PHE A 23 6.79 -15.97 3.26
CA PHE A 23 6.47 -14.59 2.92
C PHE A 23 4.98 -14.38 2.61
N PHE A 24 4.43 -15.08 1.62
CA PHE A 24 3.03 -14.90 1.25
C PHE A 24 2.04 -15.40 2.32
N ALA A 25 2.43 -16.39 3.11
CA ALA A 25 1.62 -16.81 4.25
C ALA A 25 1.55 -15.71 5.33
N ILE A 26 2.65 -14.98 5.52
CA ILE A 26 2.70 -13.82 6.42
C ILE A 26 1.90 -12.66 5.81
N ILE A 27 2.14 -12.26 4.56
CA ILE A 27 1.39 -11.19 3.86
C ILE A 27 -0.12 -11.44 3.94
N SER A 28 -0.57 -12.69 3.77
CA SER A 28 -1.99 -13.02 3.87
C SER A 28 -2.61 -12.72 5.24
N ARG A 29 -1.80 -12.45 6.27
CA ARG A 29 -2.28 -12.10 7.62
C ARG A 29 -2.69 -10.63 7.75
N MET A 30 -2.45 -9.78 6.75
CA MET A 30 -3.02 -8.42 6.69
C MET A 30 -4.52 -8.41 6.98
N ARG A 31 -5.25 -9.49 6.61
CA ARG A 31 -6.68 -9.66 6.88
C ARG A 31 -7.06 -9.76 8.37
N TYR A 32 -6.09 -9.95 9.25
CA TYR A 32 -6.30 -10.06 10.71
C TYR A 32 -5.88 -8.80 11.46
N ILE A 33 -5.35 -7.80 10.77
CA ILE A 33 -4.96 -6.52 11.36
C ILE A 33 -6.12 -5.55 11.13
N GLU A 34 -6.80 -5.20 12.21
CA GLU A 34 -7.91 -4.25 12.17
C GLU A 34 -7.38 -2.81 12.24
N ARG A 35 -7.87 -1.98 11.36
CA ARG A 35 -7.64 -0.53 11.34
C ARG A 35 -8.69 0.17 12.21
N TRP A 36 -8.37 1.40 12.64
CA TRP A 36 -9.29 2.18 13.48
C TRP A 36 -9.68 1.46 14.79
N SER A 37 -8.80 0.64 15.34
CA SER A 37 -9.06 -0.27 16.45
C SER A 37 -9.47 0.43 17.76
N LEU A 38 -9.19 1.73 17.92
CA LEU A 38 -9.62 2.54 19.07
C LEU A 38 -10.98 3.22 18.86
N MET A 39 -11.58 3.11 17.69
CA MET A 39 -12.85 3.73 17.34
C MET A 39 -13.98 2.70 17.23
N ARG A 40 -15.20 3.12 17.52
CA ARG A 40 -16.39 2.28 17.30
C ARG A 40 -16.73 2.28 15.83
N ASN A 41 -16.42 1.21 15.14
CA ASN A 41 -16.72 1.03 13.72
C ASN A 41 -18.13 0.49 13.53
N SER A 42 -18.88 1.01 12.54
CA SER A 42 -20.11 0.36 12.03
C SER A 42 -19.77 -0.88 11.23
N ARG A 43 -18.70 -0.83 10.44
CA ARG A 43 -18.10 -1.93 9.72
C ARG A 43 -16.59 -1.96 9.98
N PRO A 44 -16.05 -3.04 10.58
CA PRO A 44 -14.60 -3.19 10.69
C PRO A 44 -13.93 -3.14 9.32
N GLU A 45 -12.78 -2.50 9.26
CA GLU A 45 -11.88 -2.47 8.11
C GLU A 45 -10.58 -3.16 8.50
N ASN A 46 -10.13 -4.11 7.69
CA ASN A 46 -8.82 -4.73 7.88
C ASN A 46 -7.79 -4.19 6.89
N LEU A 47 -6.53 -4.45 7.20
CA LEU A 47 -5.40 -3.94 6.42
C LEU A 47 -5.41 -4.43 4.96
N SER A 48 -5.98 -5.61 4.65
CA SER A 48 -6.08 -6.12 3.27
C SER A 48 -7.10 -5.35 2.43
N GLU A 49 -8.24 -4.99 3.03
CA GLU A 49 -9.26 -4.15 2.37
C GLU A 49 -8.69 -2.77 2.07
N HIS A 50 -8.10 -2.13 3.09
CA HIS A 50 -7.43 -0.84 2.92
C HIS A 50 -6.32 -0.86 1.84
N ALA A 51 -5.44 -1.85 1.87
CA ALA A 51 -4.35 -1.96 0.89
C ALA A 51 -4.87 -2.11 -0.55
N LEU A 52 -5.99 -2.82 -0.74
CA LEU A 52 -6.64 -2.93 -2.05
C LEU A 52 -7.18 -1.56 -2.49
N ASP A 53 -7.89 -0.84 -1.63
CA ASP A 53 -8.43 0.48 -1.94
C ASP A 53 -7.32 1.47 -2.26
N VAL A 54 -6.26 1.49 -1.46
CA VAL A 54 -5.07 2.32 -1.72
C VAL A 54 -4.44 1.99 -3.08
N ALA A 55 -4.31 0.72 -3.43
CA ALA A 55 -3.75 0.31 -4.72
C ALA A 55 -4.60 0.80 -5.90
N LEU A 56 -5.93 0.65 -5.82
CA LEU A 56 -6.87 1.11 -6.86
C LEU A 56 -6.84 2.64 -7.02
N ILE A 57 -6.89 3.37 -5.91
CA ILE A 57 -6.83 4.83 -5.91
C ILE A 57 -5.47 5.32 -6.43
N ALA A 58 -4.37 4.74 -5.98
CA ALA A 58 -3.02 5.10 -6.41
C ALA A 58 -2.82 4.88 -7.92
N HIS A 59 -3.34 3.76 -8.47
CA HIS A 59 -3.38 3.51 -9.91
C HIS A 59 -4.17 4.59 -10.65
N CYS A 60 -5.36 4.96 -10.14
CA CYS A 60 -6.19 6.00 -10.72
C CYS A 60 -5.46 7.35 -10.75
N LEU A 61 -4.85 7.76 -9.62
CA LEU A 61 -4.09 9.02 -9.54
C LEU A 61 -2.95 9.05 -10.55
N ALA A 62 -2.14 7.97 -10.64
CA ALA A 62 -1.06 7.89 -11.62
C ALA A 62 -1.59 7.94 -13.07
N THR A 63 -2.73 7.29 -13.35
CA THR A 63 -3.39 7.32 -14.65
C THR A 63 -3.89 8.73 -15.00
N LEU A 64 -4.52 9.43 -14.05
CA LEU A 64 -4.92 10.83 -14.21
C LEU A 64 -3.72 11.71 -14.53
N GLY A 65 -2.60 11.52 -13.81
CA GLY A 65 -1.34 12.21 -14.05
C GLY A 65 -0.83 12.03 -15.47
N ASN A 66 -0.82 10.80 -15.95
CA ASN A 66 -0.37 10.48 -17.30
C ASN A 66 -1.30 11.04 -18.38
N VAL A 67 -2.62 10.86 -18.23
CA VAL A 67 -3.61 11.22 -19.25
C VAL A 67 -3.87 12.73 -19.32
N ARG A 68 -3.94 13.40 -18.17
CA ARG A 68 -4.37 14.82 -18.09
C ARG A 68 -3.22 15.79 -17.93
N TYR A 69 -2.12 15.36 -17.30
CA TYR A 69 -1.02 16.24 -16.92
C TYR A 69 0.31 15.90 -17.61
N GLY A 70 0.28 14.97 -18.58
CA GLY A 70 1.43 14.63 -19.41
C GLY A 70 2.60 14.01 -18.63
N LYS A 71 2.32 13.37 -17.49
CA LYS A 71 3.32 12.61 -16.74
C LYS A 71 3.57 11.26 -17.38
N HIS A 72 4.67 10.61 -17.02
CA HIS A 72 5.08 9.30 -17.56
C HIS A 72 5.30 8.29 -16.43
N LEU A 73 4.40 8.29 -15.46
CA LEU A 73 4.46 7.43 -14.28
C LEU A 73 4.14 5.98 -14.65
N ASN A 74 4.81 5.04 -14.01
CA ASN A 74 4.44 3.63 -14.08
C ASN A 74 3.25 3.37 -13.13
N ALA A 75 2.02 3.47 -13.64
CA ALA A 75 0.80 3.33 -12.85
C ALA A 75 0.69 1.95 -12.17
N ASP A 76 1.15 0.87 -12.84
CA ASP A 76 1.17 -0.48 -12.26
C ASP A 76 2.09 -0.54 -11.05
N ARG A 77 3.27 0.10 -11.11
CA ARG A 77 4.20 0.19 -10.00
C ARG A 77 3.62 1.00 -8.83
N VAL A 78 2.96 2.13 -9.13
CA VAL A 78 2.31 2.97 -8.11
C VAL A 78 1.25 2.15 -7.36
N ALA A 79 0.41 1.40 -8.08
CA ALA A 79 -0.57 0.49 -7.49
C ALA A 79 0.09 -0.60 -6.64
N LEU A 80 1.17 -1.20 -7.14
CA LEU A 80 1.87 -2.27 -6.43
C LEU A 80 2.50 -1.77 -5.12
N ILE A 81 3.11 -0.58 -5.12
CA ILE A 81 3.60 0.04 -3.88
C ILE A 81 2.42 0.30 -2.93
N GLY A 82 1.29 0.82 -3.42
CA GLY A 82 0.07 1.01 -2.63
C GLY A 82 -0.43 -0.28 -1.99
N LEU A 83 -0.37 -1.41 -2.71
CA LEU A 83 -0.80 -2.71 -2.19
C LEU A 83 0.06 -3.21 -1.03
N TYR A 84 1.34 -2.87 -0.98
CA TYR A 84 2.29 -3.34 0.02
C TYR A 84 2.71 -2.26 1.04
N HIS A 85 2.20 -1.02 0.94
CA HIS A 85 2.71 0.12 1.70
C HIS A 85 2.70 -0.06 3.22
N ASP A 86 1.68 -0.75 3.74
CA ASP A 86 1.49 -1.04 5.17
C ASP A 86 1.80 -2.51 5.52
N ALA A 87 2.50 -3.27 4.67
CA ALA A 87 2.79 -4.69 4.93
C ALA A 87 3.58 -4.93 6.22
N SER A 88 4.41 -3.97 6.67
CA SER A 88 5.12 -4.04 7.96
C SER A 88 4.17 -4.10 9.16
N GLU A 89 2.96 -3.57 9.03
CA GLU A 89 1.96 -3.55 10.10
C GLU A 89 1.42 -4.95 10.47
N ILE A 90 1.68 -5.97 9.67
CA ILE A 90 1.48 -7.38 10.07
C ILE A 90 2.26 -7.72 11.34
N ILE A 91 3.41 -7.08 11.54
CA ILE A 91 4.33 -7.30 12.66
C ILE A 91 4.10 -6.26 13.75
N THR A 92 3.93 -4.99 13.37
CA THR A 92 3.82 -3.87 14.33
C THR A 92 2.38 -3.65 14.83
N GLY A 93 1.37 -4.12 14.09
CA GLY A 93 -0.01 -3.68 14.22
C GLY A 93 -0.24 -2.29 13.59
N ASP A 94 -1.49 -1.95 13.28
CA ASP A 94 -1.88 -0.60 12.87
C ASP A 94 -1.79 0.33 14.09
N MET A 95 -0.82 1.25 14.09
CA MET A 95 -0.65 2.20 15.18
C MET A 95 -1.51 3.44 14.97
N PRO A 96 -2.36 3.81 15.94
CA PRO A 96 -3.20 5.00 15.83
C PRO A 96 -2.37 6.26 15.55
N THR A 97 -2.76 7.03 14.55
CA THR A 97 -2.08 8.25 14.11
C THR A 97 -1.73 9.22 15.26
N PRO A 98 -2.60 9.47 16.28
CA PRO A 98 -2.25 10.34 17.39
C PRO A 98 -1.08 9.82 18.24
N VAL A 99 -0.87 8.51 18.30
CA VAL A 99 0.24 7.89 19.03
C VAL A 99 1.51 7.94 18.17
N LYS A 100 1.41 7.55 16.90
CA LYS A 100 2.54 7.52 15.94
C LYS A 100 3.21 8.89 15.80
N TYR A 101 2.44 9.97 15.86
CA TYR A 101 2.91 11.35 15.68
C TYR A 101 2.83 12.21 16.94
N ALA A 102 2.81 11.61 18.14
CA ALA A 102 2.70 12.34 19.40
C ALA A 102 3.89 13.30 19.63
N ASN A 103 5.08 12.91 19.24
CA ASN A 103 6.29 13.75 19.23
C ASN A 103 7.33 13.18 18.23
N PRO A 104 8.39 13.95 17.89
CA PRO A 104 9.42 13.51 16.94
C PRO A 104 10.14 12.23 17.37
N GLU A 105 10.43 12.06 18.65
CA GLU A 105 11.15 10.90 19.20
C GLU A 105 10.35 9.60 18.99
N ILE A 106 9.06 9.62 19.26
CA ILE A 106 8.16 8.47 19.05
C ILE A 106 8.06 8.17 17.55
N ARG A 107 7.87 9.18 16.72
CA ARG A 107 7.81 9.01 15.27
C ARG A 107 9.07 8.35 14.72
N ASP A 108 10.26 8.85 15.11
CA ASP A 108 11.54 8.37 14.61
C ASP A 108 11.85 6.95 15.11
N ALA A 109 11.50 6.65 16.38
CA ALA A 109 11.60 5.30 16.94
C ALA A 109 10.65 4.32 16.21
N TYR A 110 9.42 4.76 15.91
CA TYR A 110 8.46 3.92 15.21
C TYR A 110 8.90 3.63 13.76
N HIS A 111 9.47 4.60 13.05
CA HIS A 111 10.06 4.36 11.72
C HIS A 111 11.16 3.28 11.76
N GLN A 112 12.00 3.25 12.81
CA GLN A 112 13.01 2.18 12.98
C GLN A 112 12.36 0.81 13.19
N VAL A 113 11.25 0.76 13.92
CA VAL A 113 10.46 -0.48 14.09
C VAL A 113 9.86 -0.93 12.76
N GLU A 114 9.29 -0.01 11.97
CA GLU A 114 8.76 -0.30 10.63
C GLU A 114 9.87 -0.83 9.69
N ASP A 115 11.04 -0.18 9.68
CA ASP A 115 12.18 -0.62 8.87
C ASP A 115 12.63 -2.05 9.27
N THR A 116 12.70 -2.33 10.58
CA THR A 116 13.04 -3.67 11.10
C THR A 116 11.98 -4.70 10.72
N ALA A 117 10.70 -4.34 10.76
CA ALA A 117 9.61 -5.22 10.36
C ALA A 117 9.66 -5.52 8.84
N GLN A 118 9.96 -4.53 8.00
CA GLN A 118 10.16 -4.73 6.56
C GLN A 118 11.31 -5.70 6.27
N GLU A 119 12.47 -5.51 6.92
CA GLU A 119 13.60 -6.43 6.79
C GLU A 119 13.24 -7.86 7.23
N THR A 120 12.51 -7.99 8.34
CA THR A 120 12.02 -9.29 8.82
C THR A 120 11.12 -9.99 7.80
N LEU A 121 10.25 -9.25 7.11
CA LEU A 121 9.43 -9.80 6.02
C LEU A 121 10.30 -10.23 4.83
N LEU A 122 11.25 -9.39 4.41
CA LEU A 122 12.16 -9.66 3.31
C LEU A 122 13.03 -10.90 3.56
N ASP A 123 13.45 -11.15 4.79
CA ASP A 123 14.24 -12.32 5.20
C ASP A 123 13.48 -13.64 5.06
N THR A 124 12.17 -13.60 4.91
CA THR A 124 11.36 -14.80 4.66
C THR A 124 11.29 -15.20 3.18
N LEU A 125 11.79 -14.34 2.27
CA LEU A 125 11.84 -14.61 0.83
C LEU A 125 13.04 -15.47 0.46
N PRO A 126 12.96 -16.21 -0.66
CA PRO A 126 14.14 -16.74 -1.33
C PRO A 126 15.08 -15.61 -1.77
N ASP A 127 16.40 -15.85 -1.68
CA ASP A 127 17.42 -14.83 -1.96
C ASP A 127 17.29 -14.20 -3.35
N ASP A 128 16.86 -14.98 -4.34
CA ASP A 128 16.67 -14.54 -5.73
C ASP A 128 15.46 -13.61 -5.92
N LEU A 129 14.48 -13.62 -5.01
CA LEU A 129 13.31 -12.75 -5.05
C LEU A 129 13.44 -11.50 -4.16
N ARG A 130 14.28 -11.57 -3.13
CA ARG A 130 14.47 -10.50 -2.15
C ARG A 130 14.68 -9.11 -2.79
N PRO A 131 15.57 -8.92 -3.79
CA PRO A 131 15.81 -7.58 -4.36
C PRO A 131 14.59 -6.95 -5.01
N VAL A 132 13.72 -7.78 -5.64
CA VAL A 132 12.49 -7.31 -6.28
C VAL A 132 11.49 -6.81 -5.25
N TYR A 133 11.28 -7.58 -4.17
CA TYR A 133 10.35 -7.19 -3.11
C TYR A 133 10.88 -6.08 -2.22
N GLN A 134 12.19 -5.97 -2.05
CA GLN A 134 12.81 -4.85 -1.34
C GLN A 134 12.50 -3.51 -2.02
N ASP A 135 12.52 -3.47 -3.35
CA ASP A 135 12.17 -2.27 -4.12
C ASP A 135 10.68 -1.89 -4.00
N ILE A 136 9.80 -2.87 -3.73
CA ILE A 136 8.37 -2.64 -3.54
C ILE A 136 8.04 -2.25 -2.09
N LEU A 137 8.58 -2.99 -1.11
CA LEU A 137 8.29 -2.79 0.31
C LEU A 137 9.01 -1.57 0.90
N ASN A 138 10.21 -1.26 0.39
CA ASN A 138 11.01 -0.13 0.84
C ASN A 138 11.46 0.70 -0.37
N PRO A 139 10.51 1.32 -1.10
CA PRO A 139 10.84 2.21 -2.20
C PRO A 139 11.70 3.36 -1.66
N ARG A 140 12.71 3.76 -2.42
CA ARG A 140 13.75 4.69 -1.97
C ARG A 140 13.15 6.05 -1.61
N LYS A 141 12.91 6.29 -0.33
CA LYS A 141 12.39 7.56 0.21
C LYS A 141 13.31 8.77 -0.08
N ALA A 142 14.58 8.52 -0.37
CA ALA A 142 15.60 9.52 -0.70
C ALA A 142 16.08 9.38 -2.16
N SER A 143 15.21 8.94 -3.07
CA SER A 143 15.53 8.88 -4.49
C SER A 143 15.77 10.29 -5.04
N GLU A 144 16.84 10.46 -5.84
CA GLU A 144 17.04 11.66 -6.66
C GLU A 144 16.15 11.65 -7.92
N ASP A 145 15.48 10.53 -8.19
CA ASP A 145 14.52 10.38 -9.29
C ASP A 145 13.20 11.08 -8.92
N ALA A 146 12.89 12.13 -9.67
CA ALA A 146 11.69 12.94 -9.47
C ALA A 146 10.40 12.13 -9.64
N ASP A 147 10.37 11.15 -10.53
CA ASP A 147 9.20 10.30 -10.78
C ASP A 147 8.97 9.32 -9.62
N GLU A 148 10.05 8.81 -8.99
CA GLU A 148 9.94 7.97 -7.81
C GLU A 148 9.42 8.77 -6.60
N VAL A 149 9.96 9.97 -6.38
CA VAL A 149 9.48 10.89 -5.33
C VAL A 149 8.00 11.23 -5.55
N TYR A 150 7.61 11.46 -6.81
CA TYR A 150 6.23 11.76 -7.15
C TYR A 150 5.31 10.54 -6.94
N THR A 151 5.76 9.35 -7.32
CA THR A 151 5.09 8.07 -7.07
C THR A 151 4.75 7.91 -5.59
N LEU A 152 5.70 8.15 -4.69
CA LEU A 152 5.48 8.05 -3.24
C LEU A 152 4.48 9.09 -2.72
N LYS A 153 4.46 10.29 -3.30
CA LYS A 153 3.43 11.30 -2.97
C LYS A 153 2.04 10.83 -3.37
N LEU A 154 1.88 10.19 -4.54
CA LEU A 154 0.60 9.65 -4.98
C LEU A 154 0.12 8.49 -4.10
N VAL A 155 1.01 7.57 -3.71
CA VAL A 155 0.67 6.48 -2.77
C VAL A 155 0.21 7.06 -1.42
N LYS A 156 0.93 8.06 -0.88
CA LYS A 156 0.52 8.72 0.35
C LYS A 156 -0.83 9.44 0.23
N ALA A 157 -1.11 10.05 -0.93
CA ALA A 157 -2.40 10.67 -1.19
C ALA A 157 -3.52 9.63 -1.29
N ALA A 158 -3.26 8.50 -1.92
CA ALA A 158 -4.20 7.38 -2.01
C ALA A 158 -4.53 6.80 -0.62
N ASP A 159 -3.54 6.64 0.27
CA ASP A 159 -3.75 6.26 1.67
C ASP A 159 -4.71 7.22 2.37
N LYS A 160 -4.49 8.55 2.23
CA LYS A 160 -5.35 9.55 2.86
C LYS A 160 -6.75 9.60 2.23
N LEU A 161 -6.87 9.38 0.92
CA LEU A 161 -8.17 9.26 0.24
C LEU A 161 -8.93 8.02 0.72
N SER A 162 -8.29 6.85 0.83
CA SER A 162 -8.91 5.64 1.38
C SER A 162 -9.38 5.86 2.82
N ALA A 163 -8.57 6.49 3.67
CA ALA A 163 -8.97 6.86 5.03
C ALA A 163 -10.17 7.82 5.07
N LEU A 164 -10.24 8.78 4.13
CA LEU A 164 -11.38 9.70 3.99
C LEU A 164 -12.65 8.97 3.55
N ILE A 165 -12.52 8.04 2.60
CA ILE A 165 -13.65 7.21 2.13
C ILE A 165 -14.22 6.38 3.28
N LYS A 166 -13.36 5.76 4.10
CA LYS A 166 -13.79 5.06 5.32
C LYS A 166 -14.60 5.98 6.24
N CYS A 167 -14.16 7.22 6.46
CA CYS A 167 -14.89 8.17 7.27
C CYS A 167 -16.26 8.54 6.68
N ILE A 168 -16.35 8.67 5.34
CA ILE A 168 -17.60 8.93 4.62
C ILE A 168 -18.57 7.75 4.80
N ASP A 169 -18.11 6.51 4.64
CA ASP A 169 -18.92 5.30 4.82
C ASP A 169 -19.49 5.21 6.23
N GLU A 170 -18.68 5.52 7.25
CA GLU A 170 -19.12 5.55 8.64
C GLU A 170 -20.17 6.65 8.88
N ALA A 171 -19.98 7.84 8.31
CA ALA A 171 -20.94 8.92 8.39
C ALA A 171 -22.29 8.56 7.73
N GLN A 172 -22.24 7.89 6.57
CA GLN A 172 -23.44 7.38 5.90
C GLN A 172 -24.18 6.31 6.72
N ALA A 173 -23.44 5.50 7.47
CA ALA A 173 -24.01 4.55 8.43
C ALA A 173 -24.58 5.22 9.69
N GLY A 174 -24.51 6.56 9.81
CA GLY A 174 -24.97 7.33 10.98
C GLY A 174 -24.01 7.29 12.16
N ASN A 175 -22.75 6.90 11.95
CA ASN A 175 -21.74 6.81 13.00
C ASN A 175 -21.02 8.15 13.21
N SER A 176 -21.37 8.86 14.27
CA SER A 176 -20.78 10.16 14.62
C SER A 176 -19.36 10.07 15.22
N GLU A 177 -18.86 8.87 15.51
CA GLU A 177 -17.50 8.66 16.04
C GLU A 177 -16.42 9.21 15.08
N PHE A 178 -16.67 9.17 13.77
CA PHE A 178 -15.71 9.53 12.72
C PHE A 178 -15.75 11.01 12.29
N VAL A 179 -16.64 11.84 12.84
CA VAL A 179 -16.84 13.26 12.42
C VAL A 179 -15.52 14.06 12.48
N THR A 180 -14.76 13.93 13.56
CA THR A 180 -13.49 14.65 13.72
C THR A 180 -12.41 14.08 12.79
N ALA A 181 -12.36 12.76 12.65
CA ALA A 181 -11.42 12.08 11.75
C ALA A 181 -11.70 12.45 10.29
N GLU A 182 -12.97 12.52 9.86
CA GLU A 182 -13.34 12.96 8.54
C GLU A 182 -12.88 14.39 8.28
N ALA A 183 -13.20 15.33 9.17
CA ALA A 183 -12.84 16.73 8.99
C ALA A 183 -11.31 16.93 8.89
N SER A 184 -10.54 16.29 9.75
CA SER A 184 -9.07 16.37 9.75
C SER A 184 -8.46 15.71 8.52
N THR A 185 -8.92 14.52 8.12
CA THR A 185 -8.42 13.81 6.95
C THR A 185 -8.76 14.55 5.66
N ARG A 186 -9.99 15.09 5.57
CA ARG A 186 -10.42 15.92 4.44
C ARG A 186 -9.54 17.16 4.28
N SER A 187 -9.18 17.84 5.37
CA SER A 187 -8.25 18.97 5.32
C SER A 187 -6.89 18.58 4.76
N ILE A 188 -6.33 17.44 5.21
CA ILE A 188 -5.06 16.93 4.70
C ILE A 188 -5.13 16.65 3.19
N VAL A 189 -6.22 16.02 2.72
CA VAL A 189 -6.39 15.71 1.28
C VAL A 189 -6.54 17.01 0.46
N ILE A 190 -7.26 18.02 0.98
CA ILE A 190 -7.36 19.34 0.33
C ILE A 190 -5.98 20.00 0.20
N ASP A 191 -5.15 19.93 1.25
CA ASP A 191 -3.80 20.48 1.20
C ASP A 191 -2.93 19.73 0.17
N MET A 192 -3.02 18.41 0.10
CA MET A 192 -2.34 17.61 -0.91
C MET A 192 -2.79 17.95 -2.34
N ALA A 193 -4.07 18.27 -2.53
CA ALA A 193 -4.64 18.64 -3.83
C ALA A 193 -4.11 19.98 -4.39
N GLN A 194 -3.42 20.79 -3.58
CA GLN A 194 -2.75 22.01 -4.05
C GLN A 194 -1.52 21.68 -4.91
N ASP A 195 -0.76 20.62 -4.54
CA ASP A 195 0.45 20.20 -5.23
C ASP A 195 0.22 19.02 -6.19
N LEU A 196 -0.88 18.27 -5.99
CA LEU A 196 -1.23 17.06 -6.73
C LEU A 196 -2.57 17.26 -7.44
N PRO A 197 -2.58 17.75 -8.69
CA PRO A 197 -3.81 18.02 -9.42
C PRO A 197 -4.66 16.76 -9.64
N GLU A 198 -4.06 15.57 -9.68
CA GLU A 198 -4.74 14.27 -9.76
C GLU A 198 -5.63 14.01 -8.53
N VAL A 199 -5.17 14.45 -7.36
CA VAL A 199 -5.95 14.35 -6.10
C VAL A 199 -7.17 15.27 -6.17
N ARG A 200 -7.00 16.48 -6.69
CA ARG A 200 -8.12 17.41 -6.89
C ARG A 200 -9.15 16.84 -7.87
N ASP A 201 -8.70 16.26 -8.97
CA ASP A 201 -9.58 15.63 -9.95
C ASP A 201 -10.34 14.45 -9.32
N PHE A 202 -9.64 13.60 -8.56
CA PHE A 202 -10.28 12.49 -7.85
C PHE A 202 -11.35 12.97 -6.87
N MET A 203 -11.05 14.00 -6.09
CA MET A 203 -12.00 14.58 -5.13
C MET A 203 -13.25 15.16 -5.81
N ASN A 204 -13.11 15.71 -7.01
CA ASN A 204 -14.21 16.35 -7.72
C ASN A 204 -15.06 15.37 -8.52
N GLU A 205 -14.46 14.32 -9.07
CA GLU A 205 -15.10 13.44 -10.06
C GLU A 205 -15.47 12.07 -9.50
N PHE A 206 -14.70 11.53 -8.54
CA PHE A 206 -14.90 10.18 -8.02
C PHE A 206 -15.37 10.15 -6.57
N LEU A 207 -14.83 11.02 -5.71
CA LEU A 207 -15.16 11.03 -4.29
C LEU A 207 -16.65 11.28 -4.00
N PRO A 208 -17.39 12.11 -4.76
CA PRO A 208 -18.82 12.35 -4.49
C PRO A 208 -19.70 11.11 -4.57
N SER A 209 -19.31 10.10 -5.36
CA SER A 209 -20.07 8.86 -5.52
C SER A 209 -19.89 7.88 -4.36
N TYR A 210 -18.92 8.10 -3.48
CA TYR A 210 -18.81 7.31 -2.25
C TYR A 210 -19.92 7.73 -1.29
N GLY A 211 -20.73 6.76 -0.88
CA GLY A 211 -21.93 7.00 -0.06
C GLY A 211 -23.23 7.00 -0.85
N GLU A 212 -23.19 6.87 -2.20
CA GLU A 212 -24.36 6.63 -3.02
C GLU A 212 -24.78 5.15 -2.96
N THR A 213 -26.08 4.87 -3.14
CA THR A 213 -26.58 3.50 -3.23
C THR A 213 -26.22 2.89 -4.58
N LEU A 214 -26.22 1.54 -4.67
CA LEU A 214 -25.91 0.85 -5.94
C LEU A 214 -26.84 1.32 -7.08
N ASP A 215 -28.12 1.60 -6.80
CA ASP A 215 -29.08 2.08 -7.81
C ASP A 215 -28.80 3.50 -8.28
N GLN A 216 -28.07 4.30 -7.51
CA GLN A 216 -27.63 5.66 -7.89
C GLN A 216 -26.34 5.64 -8.69
N LEU A 217 -25.51 4.61 -8.49
CA LEU A 217 -24.23 4.44 -9.17
C LEU A 217 -24.36 3.85 -10.59
N LEU A 218 -25.46 3.18 -10.91
CA LEU A 218 -25.71 2.48 -12.17
C LEU A 218 -26.81 3.15 -13.00
#